data_843b7206aed33de7fbf669ea0ee62693
#
_entry.id   843b7206aed33de7fbf669ea0ee62693
#
_cell.length_a   1.000
_cell.length_b   1.000
_cell.length_c   1.000
_cell.angle_alpha   90.00
_cell.angle_beta   90.00
_cell.angle_gamma   90.00
#
_symmetry.space_group_name_H-M   'P 1'
#
loop_
_entity.id
_entity.type
_entity.pdbx_description
1 polymer ?
#
loop_
_entity_poly.entity_id
_entity_poly.type
_entity_poly.pdbx_seq_one_letter_code
_entity_poly.pdbx_strand_id
1 'polypeptide(L)'
;MLNKGIDSLGFHIKPKDLSAEYIATLLKDICCDCIEINFTTCQRHSTQLAELLVAYFKEKGYDPNKLYGSINFDPIGKMLQKGKDVSPIISKAKELVEILAEYPHFRCIGVNSLQLNNAGAYIYQELGYALAWGNEYLNRLTEAGVPVDLAAKKIKFNFGISSNYFMEIAKFRAARM
;
A
#
# COMPACT_ATOMS: atom_id res chain seq x y z
N MET A 1 -13.86 -18.65 0.36
CA MET A 1 -13.90 -17.36 1.06
C MET A 1 -14.79 -16.36 0.32
N LEU A 2 -14.57 -16.11 -0.96
CA LEU A 2 -15.38 -15.17 -1.78
C LEU A 2 -16.89 -15.45 -1.74
N ASN A 3 -17.30 -16.71 -1.85
CA ASN A 3 -18.71 -17.13 -1.74
C ASN A 3 -19.36 -16.85 -0.37
N LYS A 4 -18.61 -16.32 0.61
CA LYS A 4 -19.11 -15.92 1.94
C LYS A 4 -19.18 -14.40 2.11
N GLY A 5 -19.13 -13.64 1.02
CA GLY A 5 -19.26 -12.17 1.03
C GLY A 5 -17.98 -11.43 1.40
N ILE A 6 -16.80 -12.05 1.21
CA ILE A 6 -15.51 -11.36 1.34
C ILE A 6 -15.25 -10.63 0.03
N ASP A 7 -15.00 -9.34 0.11
CA ASP A 7 -14.78 -8.41 -1.02
C ASP A 7 -13.35 -7.85 -1.09
N SER A 8 -12.48 -8.20 -0.14
CA SER A 8 -11.07 -7.82 -0.13
C SER A 8 -10.18 -9.01 0.27
N LEU A 9 -9.12 -9.25 -0.52
CA LEU A 9 -8.15 -10.30 -0.25
C LEU A 9 -6.75 -9.71 -0.04
N GLY A 10 -6.00 -10.26 0.93
CA GLY A 10 -4.62 -9.90 1.20
C GLY A 10 -3.67 -11.06 0.95
N PHE A 11 -2.61 -10.83 0.18
CA PHE A 11 -1.59 -11.82 -0.15
C PHE A 11 -0.22 -11.38 0.35
N HIS A 12 0.46 -12.28 1.06
CA HIS A 12 1.86 -12.10 1.42
C HIS A 12 2.73 -12.99 0.53
N ILE A 13 3.47 -12.36 -0.40
CA ILE A 13 4.31 -13.07 -1.37
C ILE A 13 5.77 -13.00 -0.93
N LYS A 14 6.40 -14.15 -0.78
CA LYS A 14 7.83 -14.22 -0.46
C LYS A 14 8.66 -13.94 -1.73
N PRO A 15 9.85 -13.32 -1.59
CA PRO A 15 10.70 -13.01 -2.75
C PRO A 15 11.03 -14.22 -3.65
N LYS A 16 11.18 -15.40 -3.08
CA LYS A 16 11.48 -16.64 -3.80
C LYS A 16 10.32 -17.11 -4.70
N ASP A 17 9.09 -16.70 -4.37
CA ASP A 17 7.87 -17.13 -5.06
C ASP A 17 7.42 -16.08 -6.09
N LEU A 18 8.23 -15.03 -6.33
CA LEU A 18 7.91 -13.90 -7.18
C LEU A 18 8.20 -14.24 -8.64
N SER A 19 7.24 -14.88 -9.29
CA SER A 19 7.27 -15.23 -10.73
C SER A 19 5.92 -14.99 -11.39
N ALA A 20 5.93 -14.83 -12.72
CA ALA A 20 4.71 -14.66 -13.50
C ALA A 20 3.77 -15.87 -13.35
N GLU A 21 4.31 -17.08 -13.36
CA GLU A 21 3.56 -18.32 -13.17
C GLU A 21 2.87 -18.38 -11.81
N TYR A 22 3.58 -17.95 -10.76
CA TYR A 22 3.01 -17.93 -9.42
C TYR A 22 1.86 -16.93 -9.31
N ILE A 23 2.02 -15.70 -9.86
CA ILE A 23 0.95 -14.69 -9.89
C ILE A 23 -0.25 -15.21 -10.69
N ALA A 24 -0.02 -15.80 -11.86
CA ALA A 24 -1.07 -16.37 -12.68
C ALA A 24 -1.84 -17.49 -11.96
N THR A 25 -1.13 -18.37 -11.24
CA THR A 25 -1.73 -19.44 -10.45
C THR A 25 -2.52 -18.89 -9.25
N LEU A 26 -1.95 -17.89 -8.54
CA LEU A 26 -2.57 -17.27 -7.37
C LEU A 26 -3.88 -16.57 -7.70
N LEU A 27 -3.95 -15.92 -8.86
CA LEU A 27 -5.10 -15.11 -9.28
C LEU A 27 -6.03 -15.82 -10.28
N LYS A 28 -5.76 -17.08 -10.64
CA LYS A 28 -6.44 -17.83 -11.71
C LYS A 28 -7.96 -17.80 -11.60
N ASP A 29 -8.49 -18.02 -10.40
CA ASP A 29 -9.93 -18.15 -10.16
C ASP A 29 -10.50 -16.94 -9.41
N ILE A 30 -9.79 -15.80 -9.47
CA ILE A 30 -10.16 -14.55 -8.81
C ILE A 30 -10.55 -13.51 -9.86
N CYS A 31 -11.78 -13.00 -9.74
CA CYS A 31 -12.27 -11.88 -10.54
C CYS A 31 -11.68 -10.58 -9.96
N CYS A 32 -10.50 -10.14 -10.46
CA CYS A 32 -9.74 -9.05 -9.88
C CYS A 32 -10.43 -7.68 -9.97
N ASP A 33 -11.39 -7.51 -10.87
CA ASP A 33 -12.21 -6.31 -11.05
C ASP A 33 -13.48 -6.30 -10.17
N CYS A 34 -13.75 -7.42 -9.46
CA CYS A 34 -14.91 -7.56 -8.57
C CYS A 34 -14.56 -7.41 -7.10
N ILE A 35 -13.27 -7.47 -6.74
CA ILE A 35 -12.79 -7.45 -5.36
C ILE A 35 -11.54 -6.58 -5.21
N GLU A 36 -11.28 -6.10 -4.00
CA GLU A 36 -10.02 -5.44 -3.67
C GLU A 36 -8.92 -6.47 -3.42
N ILE A 37 -7.76 -6.30 -4.08
CA ILE A 37 -6.61 -7.21 -3.95
C ILE A 37 -5.40 -6.47 -3.37
N ASN A 38 -4.96 -6.90 -2.20
CA ASN A 38 -3.87 -6.26 -1.47
C ASN A 38 -2.65 -7.18 -1.38
N PHE A 39 -1.47 -6.64 -1.69
CA PHE A 39 -0.23 -7.41 -1.70
C PHE A 39 0.79 -6.85 -0.72
N THR A 40 1.52 -7.76 -0.10
CA THR A 40 2.67 -7.44 0.74
C THR A 40 3.84 -8.33 0.33
N THR A 41 5.01 -7.73 0.13
CA THR A 41 6.26 -8.44 -0.13
C THR A 41 7.43 -7.72 0.55
N CYS A 42 8.65 -8.23 0.38
CA CYS A 42 9.84 -7.50 0.80
C CYS A 42 9.98 -6.19 0.02
N GLN A 43 10.23 -5.07 0.71
CA GLN A 43 10.29 -3.71 0.12
C GLN A 43 11.17 -3.62 -1.14
N ARG A 44 12.27 -4.39 -1.19
CA ARG A 44 13.19 -4.40 -2.33
C ARG A 44 12.60 -5.01 -3.60
N HIS A 45 11.55 -5.82 -3.46
CA HIS A 45 10.91 -6.54 -4.56
C HIS A 45 9.52 -5.97 -4.92
N SER A 46 9.14 -4.83 -4.35
CA SER A 46 7.82 -4.24 -4.59
C SER A 46 7.65 -3.76 -6.04
N THR A 47 8.71 -3.24 -6.67
CA THR A 47 8.68 -2.85 -8.09
C THR A 47 8.51 -4.07 -9.00
N GLN A 48 9.28 -5.13 -8.77
CA GLN A 48 9.14 -6.39 -9.50
C GLN A 48 7.73 -6.98 -9.36
N LEU A 49 7.16 -6.94 -8.16
CA LEU A 49 5.78 -7.38 -7.94
C LEU A 49 4.78 -6.53 -8.75
N ALA A 50 4.96 -5.21 -8.76
CA ALA A 50 4.10 -4.31 -9.53
C ALA A 50 4.16 -4.61 -11.04
N GLU A 51 5.36 -4.81 -11.59
CA GLU A 51 5.54 -5.18 -12.99
C GLU A 51 4.83 -6.49 -13.35
N LEU A 52 4.97 -7.52 -12.51
CA LEU A 52 4.31 -8.81 -12.70
C LEU A 52 2.78 -8.70 -12.65
N LEU A 53 2.25 -7.89 -11.70
CA LEU A 53 0.81 -7.64 -11.61
C LEU A 53 0.29 -6.88 -12.82
N VAL A 54 0.98 -5.83 -13.25
CA VAL A 54 0.60 -5.05 -14.44
C VAL A 54 0.62 -5.93 -15.69
N ALA A 55 1.65 -6.77 -15.86
CA ALA A 55 1.72 -7.71 -16.98
C ALA A 55 0.54 -8.69 -16.96
N TYR A 56 0.20 -9.24 -15.81
CA TYR A 56 -0.95 -10.13 -15.65
C TYR A 56 -2.28 -9.44 -15.96
N PHE A 57 -2.48 -8.21 -15.46
CA PHE A 57 -3.72 -7.47 -15.70
C PHE A 57 -3.89 -7.12 -17.20
N LYS A 58 -2.81 -6.74 -17.87
CA LYS A 58 -2.81 -6.47 -19.32
C LYS A 58 -3.07 -7.74 -20.12
N GLU A 59 -2.44 -8.86 -19.77
CA GLU A 59 -2.67 -10.17 -20.43
C GLU A 59 -4.14 -10.62 -20.31
N LYS A 60 -4.76 -10.40 -19.15
CA LYS A 60 -6.17 -10.75 -18.92
C LYS A 60 -7.16 -9.72 -19.45
N GLY A 61 -6.71 -8.57 -19.92
CA GLY A 61 -7.56 -7.51 -20.47
C GLY A 61 -8.43 -6.81 -19.43
N TYR A 62 -8.00 -6.74 -18.17
CA TYR A 62 -8.73 -6.00 -17.14
C TYR A 62 -8.70 -4.49 -17.40
N ASP A 63 -9.83 -3.81 -17.15
CA ASP A 63 -9.92 -2.35 -17.17
C ASP A 63 -9.18 -1.75 -15.97
N PRO A 64 -8.15 -0.91 -16.18
CA PRO A 64 -7.41 -0.27 -15.09
C PRO A 64 -8.26 0.51 -14.10
N ASN A 65 -9.41 1.06 -14.57
CA ASN A 65 -10.32 1.82 -13.73
C ASN A 65 -11.18 0.96 -12.79
N LYS A 66 -11.24 -0.35 -13.02
CA LYS A 66 -12.00 -1.29 -12.20
C LYS A 66 -11.14 -2.08 -11.22
N LEU A 67 -9.82 -1.91 -11.29
CA LEU A 67 -8.90 -2.63 -10.42
C LEU A 67 -8.63 -1.85 -9.13
N TYR A 68 -9.10 -2.40 -8.02
CA TYR A 68 -8.90 -1.87 -6.69
C TYR A 68 -7.90 -2.72 -5.91
N GLY A 69 -6.96 -2.07 -5.25
CA GLY A 69 -6.00 -2.81 -4.45
C GLY A 69 -4.83 -2.00 -3.94
N SER A 70 -3.84 -2.72 -3.40
CA SER A 70 -2.61 -2.06 -2.96
C SER A 70 -1.41 -2.98 -2.95
N ILE A 71 -0.21 -2.38 -3.07
CA ILE A 71 1.07 -2.97 -2.66
C ILE A 71 1.53 -2.23 -1.42
N ASN A 72 1.83 -2.96 -0.35
CA ASN A 72 2.27 -2.34 0.90
C ASN A 72 3.78 -2.05 0.87
N PHE A 73 4.17 -0.96 0.21
CA PHE A 73 5.54 -0.46 0.20
C PHE A 73 5.67 0.64 1.26
N ASP A 74 6.41 0.36 2.33
CA ASP A 74 6.58 1.24 3.48
C ASP A 74 8.00 1.17 4.05
N PRO A 75 8.99 1.77 3.37
CA PRO A 75 10.37 1.79 3.86
C PRO A 75 10.55 2.57 5.17
N ILE A 76 9.84 3.68 5.39
CA ILE A 76 9.91 4.44 6.66
C ILE A 76 9.45 3.57 7.83
N GLY A 77 8.35 2.83 7.68
CA GLY A 77 7.90 1.89 8.70
C GLY A 77 8.90 0.79 9.00
N LYS A 78 9.61 0.32 7.99
CA LYS A 78 10.71 -0.64 8.19
C LYS A 78 11.91 -0.03 8.90
N MET A 79 12.22 1.23 8.64
CA MET A 79 13.26 1.96 9.36
C MET A 79 12.91 2.06 10.84
N LEU A 80 11.68 2.46 11.17
CA LEU A 80 11.20 2.55 12.55
C LEU A 80 11.25 1.20 13.28
N GLN A 81 10.89 0.10 12.60
CA GLN A 81 10.91 -1.23 13.19
C GLN A 81 12.32 -1.80 13.41
N LYS A 82 13.25 -1.53 12.49
CA LYS A 82 14.55 -2.19 12.45
C LYS A 82 15.73 -1.30 12.81
N GLY A 83 15.54 0.01 12.94
CA GLY A 83 16.61 0.98 13.18
C GLY A 83 17.65 1.05 12.05
N LYS A 84 17.31 0.61 10.84
CA LYS A 84 18.22 0.58 9.69
C LYS A 84 17.86 1.64 8.69
N ASP A 85 18.86 2.36 8.17
CA ASP A 85 18.64 3.30 7.07
C ASP A 85 18.07 2.61 5.84
N VAL A 86 16.97 3.15 5.35
CA VAL A 86 16.25 2.66 4.16
C VAL A 86 16.18 3.71 3.04
N SER A 87 16.92 4.82 3.19
CA SER A 87 16.96 5.89 2.18
C SER A 87 17.19 5.38 0.76
N PRO A 88 18.08 4.40 0.50
CA PRO A 88 18.26 3.84 -0.83
C PRO A 88 17.03 3.13 -1.39
N ILE A 89 16.14 2.64 -0.51
CA ILE A 89 14.92 1.93 -0.94
C ILE A 89 13.80 2.93 -1.24
N ILE A 90 13.81 4.11 -0.61
CA ILE A 90 12.79 5.14 -0.83
C ILE A 90 12.82 5.64 -2.28
N SER A 91 13.98 5.68 -2.93
CA SER A 91 14.09 6.06 -4.35
C SER A 91 13.22 5.19 -5.28
N LYS A 92 12.95 3.93 -4.89
CA LYS A 92 12.03 3.04 -5.61
C LYS A 92 10.56 3.44 -5.53
N ALA A 93 10.21 4.35 -4.64
CA ALA A 93 8.83 4.83 -4.52
C ALA A 93 8.34 5.49 -5.81
N LYS A 94 9.19 6.30 -6.44
CA LYS A 94 8.88 6.94 -7.72
C LYS A 94 8.61 5.89 -8.81
N GLU A 95 9.54 4.95 -9.00
CA GLU A 95 9.42 3.87 -9.98
C GLU A 95 8.11 3.08 -9.79
N LEU A 96 7.79 2.74 -8.53
CA LEU A 96 6.57 2.03 -8.20
C LEU A 96 5.29 2.82 -8.53
N VAL A 97 5.29 4.14 -8.27
CA VAL A 97 4.18 5.04 -8.63
C VAL A 97 4.03 5.14 -10.15
N GLU A 98 5.14 5.24 -10.90
CA GLU A 98 5.14 5.30 -12.37
C GLU A 98 4.60 4.01 -13.00
N ILE A 99 5.03 2.84 -12.52
CA ILE A 99 4.52 1.52 -12.99
C ILE A 99 3.00 1.42 -12.83
N LEU A 100 2.47 1.95 -11.73
CA LEU A 100 1.05 1.87 -11.39
C LEU A 100 0.25 3.13 -11.77
N ALA A 101 0.83 4.06 -12.53
CA ALA A 101 0.17 5.33 -12.87
C ALA A 101 -1.16 5.14 -13.61
N GLU A 102 -1.25 4.16 -14.51
CA GLU A 102 -2.45 3.84 -15.28
C GLU A 102 -3.59 3.23 -14.42
N TYR A 103 -3.33 2.83 -13.19
CA TYR A 103 -4.27 2.17 -12.28
C TYR A 103 -4.72 3.12 -11.15
N PRO A 104 -5.74 3.97 -11.35
CA PRO A 104 -6.07 5.07 -10.44
C PRO A 104 -6.47 4.60 -9.03
N HIS A 105 -7.06 3.41 -8.90
CA HIS A 105 -7.53 2.85 -7.64
C HIS A 105 -6.56 1.86 -6.99
N PHE A 106 -5.37 1.69 -7.59
CA PHE A 106 -4.34 0.82 -7.03
C PHE A 106 -3.27 1.66 -6.31
N ARG A 107 -3.20 1.52 -4.98
CA ARG A 107 -2.28 2.27 -4.12
C ARG A 107 -0.99 1.49 -3.91
N CYS A 108 0.12 2.20 -3.76
CA CYS A 108 1.41 1.51 -3.65
C CYS A 108 2.33 2.04 -2.55
N ILE A 109 1.98 3.11 -1.88
CA ILE A 109 2.75 3.64 -0.75
C ILE A 109 1.93 3.44 0.53
N GLY A 110 2.47 2.66 1.47
CA GLY A 110 1.83 2.40 2.75
C GLY A 110 2.34 3.32 3.85
N VAL A 111 1.43 3.87 4.65
CA VAL A 111 1.73 4.48 5.94
C VAL A 111 1.15 3.56 7.01
N ASN A 112 1.99 2.69 7.57
CA ASN A 112 1.54 1.67 8.52
C ASN A 112 1.63 2.16 9.96
N SER A 113 0.84 3.17 10.31
CA SER A 113 0.83 3.75 11.65
C SER A 113 0.28 2.82 12.73
N LEU A 114 -0.42 1.76 12.33
CA LEU A 114 -0.87 0.72 13.26
C LEU A 114 0.26 0.14 14.13
N GLN A 115 1.51 0.16 13.65
CA GLN A 115 2.67 -0.27 14.45
C GLN A 115 2.93 0.66 15.65
N LEU A 116 2.64 1.96 15.52
CA LEU A 116 2.74 2.91 16.62
C LEU A 116 1.65 2.67 17.65
N ASN A 117 0.44 2.41 17.20
CA ASN A 117 -0.68 2.00 18.06
C ASN A 117 -0.33 0.73 18.84
N ASN A 118 0.19 -0.29 18.17
CA ASN A 118 0.64 -1.54 18.79
C ASN A 118 1.81 -1.37 19.76
N ALA A 119 2.61 -0.33 19.58
CA ALA A 119 3.70 0.05 20.49
C ALA A 119 3.23 0.91 21.68
N GLY A 120 1.93 1.19 21.80
CA GLY A 120 1.34 1.92 22.89
C GLY A 120 1.23 3.44 22.68
N ALA A 121 1.36 3.92 21.45
CA ALA A 121 1.12 5.34 21.17
C ALA A 121 -0.34 5.72 21.43
N TYR A 122 -0.54 6.92 21.98
CA TYR A 122 -1.88 7.47 22.12
C TYR A 122 -2.50 7.77 20.76
N ILE A 123 -3.82 7.77 20.71
CA ILE A 123 -4.62 7.94 19.47
C ILE A 123 -4.20 9.21 18.69
N TYR A 124 -4.01 10.34 19.37
CA TYR A 124 -3.56 11.59 18.75
C TYR A 124 -2.11 11.55 18.28
N GLN A 125 -1.26 10.78 18.96
CA GLN A 125 0.13 10.59 18.55
C GLN A 125 0.20 9.73 17.28
N GLU A 126 -0.56 8.63 17.23
CA GLU A 126 -0.66 7.82 16.01
C GLU A 126 -1.10 8.66 14.82
N LEU A 127 -2.15 9.48 14.99
CA LEU A 127 -2.65 10.35 13.92
C LEU A 127 -1.59 11.38 13.48
N GLY A 128 -0.99 12.09 14.42
CA GLY A 128 0.03 13.10 14.12
C GLY A 128 1.25 12.52 13.39
N TYR A 129 1.77 11.40 13.87
CA TYR A 129 2.89 10.72 13.21
C TYR A 129 2.49 10.14 11.85
N ALA A 130 1.30 9.59 11.69
CA ALA A 130 0.82 9.08 10.42
C ALA A 130 0.74 10.18 9.36
N LEU A 131 0.22 11.35 9.72
CA LEU A 131 0.13 12.50 8.80
C LEU A 131 1.53 13.04 8.44
N ALA A 132 2.42 13.18 9.41
CA ALA A 132 3.81 13.57 9.17
C ALA A 132 4.54 12.58 8.24
N TRP A 133 4.31 11.29 8.44
CA TRP A 133 4.87 10.22 7.63
C TRP A 133 4.33 10.22 6.20
N GLY A 134 3.02 10.40 6.02
CA GLY A 134 2.41 10.56 4.70
C GLY A 134 2.91 11.80 3.97
N ASN A 135 3.07 12.92 4.69
CA ASN A 135 3.64 14.15 4.15
C ASN A 135 5.10 13.97 3.71
N GLU A 136 5.90 13.23 4.46
CA GLU A 136 7.27 12.90 4.07
C GLU A 136 7.34 12.12 2.75
N TYR A 137 6.46 11.12 2.57
CA TYR A 137 6.36 10.43 1.28
C TYR A 137 5.93 11.35 0.15
N LEU A 138 4.94 12.23 0.41
CA LEU A 138 4.46 13.17 -0.58
C LEU A 138 5.57 14.13 -1.02
N ASN A 139 6.32 14.69 -0.07
CA ASN A 139 7.44 15.59 -0.34
C ASN A 139 8.52 14.87 -1.18
N ARG A 140 8.97 13.70 -0.77
CA ARG A 140 10.01 12.95 -1.49
C ARG A 140 9.59 12.56 -2.91
N LEU A 141 8.33 12.17 -3.11
CA LEU A 141 7.80 11.87 -4.44
C LEU A 141 7.75 13.13 -5.31
N THR A 142 7.31 14.25 -4.75
CA THR A 142 7.24 15.54 -5.46
C THR A 142 8.64 16.05 -5.83
N GLU A 143 9.60 15.99 -4.91
CA GLU A 143 11.01 16.31 -5.18
C GLU A 143 11.62 15.42 -6.25
N ALA A 144 11.20 14.16 -6.32
CA ALA A 144 11.58 13.23 -7.37
C ALA A 144 10.89 13.50 -8.72
N GLY A 145 9.99 14.49 -8.80
CA GLY A 145 9.30 14.92 -10.02
C GLY A 145 7.98 14.20 -10.30
N VAL A 146 7.40 13.50 -9.32
CA VAL A 146 6.05 12.92 -9.44
C VAL A 146 5.02 14.03 -9.20
N PRO A 147 4.00 14.20 -10.07
CA PRO A 147 2.91 15.15 -9.82
C PRO A 147 2.22 14.89 -8.49
N VAL A 148 1.98 15.96 -7.71
CA VAL A 148 1.43 15.86 -6.35
C VAL A 148 0.09 15.11 -6.30
N ASP A 149 -0.79 15.36 -7.26
CA ASP A 149 -2.10 14.69 -7.35
C ASP A 149 -1.98 13.18 -7.59
N LEU A 150 -0.99 12.76 -8.38
CA LEU A 150 -0.71 11.35 -8.60
C LEU A 150 -0.11 10.73 -7.34
N ALA A 151 0.87 11.37 -6.72
CA ALA A 151 1.52 10.91 -5.50
C ALA A 151 0.50 10.71 -4.37
N ALA A 152 -0.38 11.71 -4.14
CA ALA A 152 -1.42 11.65 -3.12
C ALA A 152 -2.39 10.47 -3.31
N LYS A 153 -2.82 10.20 -4.55
CA LYS A 153 -3.71 9.07 -4.88
C LYS A 153 -3.07 7.70 -4.63
N LYS A 154 -1.74 7.62 -4.59
CA LYS A 154 -1.00 6.35 -4.39
C LYS A 154 -0.68 6.04 -2.93
N ILE A 155 -0.95 6.95 -2.01
CA ILE A 155 -0.73 6.75 -0.57
C ILE A 155 -1.95 6.08 0.07
N LYS A 156 -1.70 5.08 0.92
CA LYS A 156 -2.69 4.38 1.74
C LYS A 156 -2.28 4.45 3.21
N PHE A 157 -3.19 4.90 4.06
CA PHE A 157 -3.00 4.91 5.51
C PHE A 157 -3.61 3.66 6.14
N ASN A 158 -2.82 2.96 6.96
CA ASN A 158 -3.24 1.82 7.77
C ASN A 158 -3.14 2.20 9.25
N PHE A 159 -4.27 2.55 9.85
CA PHE A 159 -4.38 2.91 11.26
C PHE A 159 -4.69 1.69 12.13
N GLY A 160 -4.20 1.71 13.38
CA GLY A 160 -4.70 0.82 14.42
C GLY A 160 -6.08 1.24 14.90
N ILE A 161 -6.77 0.34 15.59
CA ILE A 161 -8.03 0.62 16.29
C ILE A 161 -7.88 0.11 17.72
N SER A 162 -8.01 1.01 18.68
CA SER A 162 -7.99 0.71 20.10
C SER A 162 -9.39 0.46 20.65
N SER A 163 -9.48 0.12 21.93
CA SER A 163 -10.76 -0.13 22.62
C SER A 163 -11.59 1.13 22.93
N ASN A 164 -11.01 2.32 22.75
CA ASN A 164 -11.72 3.57 23.03
C ASN A 164 -12.56 4.03 21.82
N TYR A 165 -13.79 3.52 21.76
CA TYR A 165 -14.70 3.70 20.62
C TYR A 165 -14.89 5.14 20.17
N PHE A 166 -15.19 6.07 21.08
CA PHE A 166 -15.46 7.47 20.70
C PHE A 166 -14.21 8.20 20.24
N MET A 167 -13.06 7.92 20.83
CA MET A 167 -11.79 8.52 20.43
C MET A 167 -11.33 7.98 19.07
N GLU A 168 -11.60 6.71 18.76
CA GLU A 168 -11.34 6.16 17.44
C GLU A 168 -12.21 6.80 16.34
N ILE A 169 -13.49 7.02 16.62
CA ILE A 169 -14.36 7.78 15.71
C ILE A 169 -13.81 9.19 15.49
N ALA A 170 -13.40 9.88 16.57
CA ALA A 170 -12.82 11.21 16.48
C ALA A 170 -11.52 11.22 15.65
N LYS A 171 -10.63 10.23 15.84
CA LYS A 171 -9.40 10.05 15.05
C LYS A 171 -9.70 9.97 13.55
N PHE A 172 -10.60 9.08 13.13
CA PHE A 172 -10.93 8.93 11.72
C PHE A 172 -11.65 10.14 11.12
N ARG A 173 -12.44 10.85 11.91
CA ARG A 173 -13.02 12.13 11.47
C ARG A 173 -11.94 13.19 11.28
N ALA A 174 -11.01 13.34 12.23
CA ALA A 174 -9.90 14.27 12.12
C ALA A 174 -8.93 13.93 10.97
N ALA A 175 -8.66 12.64 10.75
CA ALA A 175 -7.80 12.19 9.65
C ALA A 175 -8.34 12.53 8.26
N ARG A 176 -9.64 12.78 8.12
CA ARG A 176 -10.29 13.10 6.84
C ARG A 176 -10.41 14.60 6.56
N MET A 177 -10.09 15.44 7.53
CA MET A 177 -10.06 16.90 7.40
C MET A 177 -8.75 17.38 6.78
#